data_78290ade16e642af7165b0b8b3451ec5
#
_entry.id   78290ade16e642af7165b0b8b3451ec5
#
_cell.length_a   1.000
_cell.length_b   1.000
_cell.length_c   1.000
_cell.angle_alpha   90.00
_cell.angle_beta   90.00
_cell.angle_gamma   90.00
#
_symmetry.space_group_name_H-M   'P 1'
#
loop_
_entity.id
_entity.type
_entity.pdbx_description
1 polymer ?
#
loop_
_entity_poly.entity_id
_entity_poly.type
_entity_poly.pdbx_seq_one_letter_code
_entity_poly.pdbx_strand_id
1 'polypeptide(L)'
;KKAKPEITPALLLDEAEGLARGNEAVLAQIAEVRASAQKGFIGGVRRSVIRLQARSVWTWTGTAVAGQPAIAIAQGDGDTDIDMKVYDGSGNLICQDTLNDYTPACRWTPAWTGRFTLQLINNGGVYSDTVLVTN
;
A
#
# COMPACT_ATOMS: atom_id res chain seq x y z
N LYS A 1 -18.43 0.71 13.35
CA LYS A 1 -17.38 1.39 12.60
C LYS A 1 -16.69 2.42 13.43
N LYS A 2 -15.41 2.52 13.29
CA LYS A 2 -14.60 3.50 14.00
C LYS A 2 -14.80 4.89 13.40
N ALA A 3 -14.80 5.92 14.26
CA ALA A 3 -14.74 7.29 13.81
C ALA A 3 -13.43 7.51 13.06
N LYS A 4 -13.47 8.35 12.03
CA LYS A 4 -12.26 8.72 11.29
C LYS A 4 -11.45 9.71 12.11
N PRO A 5 -10.18 9.43 12.41
CA PRO A 5 -9.31 10.39 13.06
C PRO A 5 -8.89 11.48 12.09
N GLU A 6 -8.39 12.58 12.64
CA GLU A 6 -7.73 13.60 11.84
C GLU A 6 -6.51 12.98 11.14
N ILE A 7 -6.36 13.26 9.85
CA ILE A 7 -5.33 12.64 9.03
C ILE A 7 -4.06 13.49 9.07
N THR A 8 -3.02 12.94 9.71
CA THR A 8 -1.65 13.46 9.67
C THR A 8 -0.71 12.37 9.21
N PRO A 9 0.47 12.69 8.65
CA PRO A 9 1.45 11.65 8.28
C PRO A 9 1.82 10.74 9.44
N ALA A 10 2.04 11.31 10.62
CA ALA A 10 2.36 10.52 11.81
C ALA A 10 1.22 9.57 12.18
N LEU A 11 -0.01 10.04 12.15
CA LEU A 11 -1.18 9.24 12.47
C LEU A 11 -1.39 8.10 11.47
N LEU A 12 -1.17 8.37 10.19
CA LEU A 12 -1.25 7.33 9.16
C LEU A 12 -0.25 6.20 9.42
N LEU A 13 0.98 6.58 9.77
CA LEU A 13 2.02 5.59 10.07
C LEU A 13 1.72 4.82 11.36
N ASP A 14 1.20 5.49 12.38
CA ASP A 14 0.79 4.85 13.63
C ASP A 14 -0.34 3.85 13.40
N GLU A 15 -1.31 4.22 12.58
CA GLU A 15 -2.42 3.33 12.22
C GLU A 15 -1.92 2.10 11.46
N ALA A 16 -1.06 2.30 10.45
CA ALA A 16 -0.49 1.21 9.68
C ALA A 16 0.34 0.29 10.56
N GLU A 17 1.13 0.84 11.50
CA GLU A 17 1.92 0.06 12.45
C GLU A 17 1.03 -0.79 13.37
N GLY A 18 -0.06 -0.23 13.87
CA GLY A 18 -1.01 -0.96 14.68
C GLY A 18 -1.67 -2.11 13.93
N LEU A 19 -2.02 -1.90 12.68
CA LEU A 19 -2.62 -2.92 11.82
C LEU A 19 -1.61 -4.02 11.46
N ALA A 20 -0.34 -3.66 11.27
CA ALA A 20 0.70 -4.59 10.85
C ALA A 20 1.33 -5.35 12.02
N ARG A 21 0.83 -5.18 13.23
CA ARG A 21 1.41 -5.83 14.42
C ARG A 21 1.47 -7.34 14.24
N GLY A 22 2.66 -7.90 14.45
CA GLY A 22 2.92 -9.32 14.24
C GLY A 22 3.46 -9.68 12.87
N ASN A 23 3.53 -8.72 11.93
CA ASN A 23 4.16 -8.91 10.64
C ASN A 23 5.44 -8.09 10.56
N GLU A 24 6.58 -8.73 10.84
CA GLU A 24 7.89 -8.05 10.91
C GLU A 24 8.30 -7.38 9.61
N ALA A 25 7.99 -8.00 8.46
CA ALA A 25 8.33 -7.43 7.16
C ALA A 25 7.58 -6.11 6.91
N VAL A 26 6.31 -6.06 7.25
CA VAL A 26 5.50 -4.85 7.12
C VAL A 26 5.94 -3.79 8.13
N LEU A 27 6.22 -4.17 9.36
CA LEU A 27 6.73 -3.25 10.39
C LEU A 27 8.07 -2.64 9.98
N ALA A 28 8.97 -3.42 9.39
CA ALA A 28 10.23 -2.91 8.89
C ALA A 28 10.04 -1.88 7.77
N GLN A 29 9.08 -2.08 6.88
CA GLN A 29 8.75 -1.13 5.83
C GLN A 29 8.12 0.15 6.38
N ILE A 30 7.27 0.04 7.37
CA ILE A 30 6.70 1.21 8.07
C ILE A 30 7.80 2.01 8.74
N ALA A 31 8.75 1.35 9.41
CA ALA A 31 9.90 2.02 10.01
C ALA A 31 10.73 2.77 8.97
N GLU A 32 10.89 2.21 7.77
CA GLU A 32 11.57 2.86 6.67
C GLU A 32 10.83 4.11 6.18
N VAL A 33 9.52 4.07 6.08
CA VAL A 33 8.69 5.24 5.74
C VAL A 33 8.87 6.33 6.79
N ARG A 34 8.85 5.98 8.08
CA ARG A 34 9.06 6.93 9.18
C ARG A 34 10.43 7.59 9.13
N ALA A 35 11.47 6.80 8.82
CA ALA A 35 12.85 7.28 8.79
C ALA A 35 13.16 8.09 7.54
N SER A 36 12.40 7.91 6.46
CA SER A 36 12.62 8.59 5.20
C SER A 36 12.09 10.02 5.25
N ALA A 37 12.96 11.00 5.02
CA ALA A 37 12.52 12.37 4.78
C ALA A 37 12.06 12.59 3.34
N GLN A 38 12.22 11.60 2.47
CA GLN A 38 11.93 11.68 1.04
C GLN A 38 10.59 11.05 0.74
N LYS A 39 9.89 11.65 -0.22
CA LYS A 39 8.60 11.17 -0.69
C LYS A 39 8.83 10.29 -1.91
N GLY A 40 8.34 9.05 -1.88
CA GLY A 40 8.36 8.17 -3.04
C GLY A 40 7.39 8.65 -4.11
N PHE A 41 6.16 8.90 -3.71
CA PHE A 41 5.13 9.45 -4.58
C PHE A 41 4.98 10.95 -4.40
N ILE A 42 4.64 11.64 -5.48
CA ILE A 42 4.29 13.06 -5.43
C ILE A 42 3.04 13.21 -4.57
N GLY A 43 3.08 14.14 -3.62
CA GLY A 43 2.03 14.35 -2.63
C GLY A 43 2.36 13.77 -1.25
N GLY A 44 3.38 12.92 -1.16
CA GLY A 44 3.85 12.35 0.11
C GLY A 44 2.93 11.27 0.67
N VAL A 45 2.96 11.09 1.98
CA VAL A 45 2.21 10.03 2.66
C VAL A 45 0.70 10.20 2.44
N ARG A 46 0.07 9.12 1.97
CA ARG A 46 -1.37 9.06 1.74
C ARG A 46 -1.95 7.82 2.39
N ARG A 47 -3.18 7.96 2.84
CA ARG A 47 -3.99 6.87 3.37
C ARG A 47 -5.28 6.79 2.58
N SER A 48 -5.63 5.60 2.14
CA SER A 48 -6.91 5.34 1.47
C SER A 48 -7.61 4.21 2.18
N VAL A 49 -8.91 4.36 2.40
CA VAL A 49 -9.75 3.29 2.94
C VAL A 49 -10.69 2.84 1.83
N ILE A 50 -10.60 1.57 1.48
CA ILE A 50 -11.30 0.99 0.33
C ILE A 50 -12.08 -0.23 0.78
N ARG A 51 -13.33 -0.32 0.40
CA ARG A 51 -14.05 -1.59 0.49
C ARG A 51 -13.81 -2.36 -0.81
N LEU A 52 -12.89 -3.32 -0.74
CA LEU A 52 -12.62 -4.23 -1.84
C LEU A 52 -13.72 -5.27 -1.91
N GLN A 53 -14.50 -5.24 -2.96
CA GLN A 53 -15.53 -6.25 -3.18
C GLN A 53 -14.90 -7.62 -3.42
N ALA A 54 -15.68 -8.68 -3.15
CA ALA A 54 -15.24 -10.04 -3.41
C ALA A 54 -14.79 -10.21 -4.87
N ARG A 55 -13.67 -10.87 -5.07
CA ARG A 55 -13.13 -11.21 -6.40
C ARG A 55 -12.98 -10.00 -7.31
N SER A 56 -12.61 -8.87 -6.75
CA SER A 56 -12.45 -7.61 -7.48
C SER A 56 -11.04 -7.10 -7.45
N VAL A 57 -10.77 -6.17 -8.35
CA VAL A 57 -9.50 -5.45 -8.44
C VAL A 57 -9.80 -3.97 -8.26
N TRP A 58 -9.09 -3.33 -7.35
CA TRP A 58 -9.11 -1.89 -7.19
C TRP A 58 -7.79 -1.32 -7.70
N THR A 59 -7.86 -0.23 -8.44
CA THR A 59 -6.70 0.37 -9.10
C THR A 59 -6.47 1.79 -8.62
N TRP A 60 -5.22 2.12 -8.32
CA TRP A 60 -4.77 3.46 -7.99
C TRP A 60 -3.56 3.81 -8.85
N THR A 61 -3.46 5.07 -9.25
CA THR A 61 -2.34 5.55 -10.04
C THR A 61 -1.70 6.73 -9.35
N GLY A 62 -0.37 6.72 -9.27
CA GLY A 62 0.40 7.81 -8.70
C GLY A 62 1.72 8.00 -9.44
N THR A 63 2.33 9.16 -9.27
CA THR A 63 3.65 9.46 -9.86
C THR A 63 4.72 9.28 -8.80
N ALA A 64 5.68 8.41 -9.07
CA ALA A 64 6.84 8.18 -8.21
C ALA A 64 8.07 8.85 -8.79
N VAL A 65 8.96 9.30 -7.91
CA VAL A 65 10.12 10.12 -8.26
C VAL A 65 11.35 9.24 -8.45
N ALA A 66 12.12 9.50 -9.50
CA ALA A 66 13.37 8.79 -9.80
C ALA A 66 14.31 8.79 -8.59
N GLY A 67 14.87 7.62 -8.28
CA GLY A 67 15.85 7.46 -7.20
C GLY A 67 15.28 7.51 -5.80
N GLN A 68 13.97 7.70 -5.63
CA GLN A 68 13.31 7.74 -4.34
C GLN A 68 12.60 6.42 -4.05
N PRO A 69 12.77 5.82 -2.88
CA PRO A 69 12.03 4.60 -2.55
C PRO A 69 10.52 4.86 -2.54
N ALA A 70 9.80 4.14 -3.37
CA ALA A 70 8.34 4.13 -3.36
C ALA A 70 7.87 2.92 -2.55
N ILE A 71 6.96 3.15 -1.61
CA ILE A 71 6.49 2.13 -0.68
C ILE A 71 4.97 2.16 -0.66
N ALA A 72 4.37 0.99 -0.79
CA ALA A 72 2.93 0.79 -0.66
C ALA A 72 2.68 -0.38 0.28
N ILE A 73 1.85 -0.16 1.28
CA ILE A 73 1.49 -1.17 2.28
C ILE A 73 -0.02 -1.17 2.39
N ALA A 74 -0.62 -2.34 2.32
CA ALA A 74 -2.06 -2.46 2.52
C ALA A 74 -2.37 -3.48 3.60
N GLN A 75 -3.54 -3.32 4.21
CA GLN A 75 -4.07 -4.31 5.13
C GLN A 75 -5.57 -4.44 4.98
N GLY A 76 -6.01 -5.65 4.70
CA GLY A 76 -7.42 -6.02 4.74
C GLY A 76 -7.89 -6.28 6.17
N ASP A 77 -9.15 -6.67 6.31
CA ASP A 77 -9.76 -6.95 7.60
C ASP A 77 -9.55 -8.38 8.11
N GLY A 78 -8.79 -9.19 7.38
CA GLY A 78 -8.43 -10.54 7.79
C GLY A 78 -9.32 -11.64 7.24
N ASP A 79 -10.39 -11.28 6.51
CA ASP A 79 -11.36 -12.26 6.03
C ASP A 79 -10.97 -12.90 4.69
N THR A 80 -10.09 -12.26 3.93
CA THR A 80 -9.71 -12.75 2.60
C THR A 80 -8.24 -12.51 2.32
N ASP A 81 -7.70 -13.23 1.35
CA ASP A 81 -6.39 -13.01 0.77
C ASP A 81 -6.42 -11.77 -0.12
N ILE A 82 -5.52 -10.82 0.13
CA ILE A 82 -5.36 -9.59 -0.64
C ILE A 82 -3.98 -9.60 -1.29
N ASP A 83 -3.96 -9.46 -2.60
CA ASP A 83 -2.74 -9.32 -3.37
C ASP A 83 -2.50 -7.88 -3.78
N MET A 84 -1.23 -7.55 -4.00
CA MET A 84 -0.80 -6.26 -4.52
C MET A 84 0.07 -6.49 -5.74
N LYS A 85 -0.19 -5.71 -6.80
CA LYS A 85 0.66 -5.66 -7.98
C LYS A 85 0.90 -4.21 -8.37
N VAL A 86 2.12 -3.91 -8.79
CA VAL A 86 2.50 -2.57 -9.23
C VAL A 86 3.08 -2.66 -10.64
N TYR A 87 2.59 -1.80 -11.52
CA TYR A 87 3.02 -1.72 -12.91
C TYR A 87 3.59 -0.34 -13.20
N ASP A 88 4.57 -0.27 -14.09
CA ASP A 88 5.07 1.01 -14.60
C ASP A 88 4.13 1.59 -15.68
N GLY A 89 4.50 2.76 -16.21
CA GLY A 89 3.71 3.44 -17.22
C GLY A 89 3.61 2.71 -18.57
N SER A 90 4.47 1.72 -18.79
CA SER A 90 4.45 0.87 -19.99
C SER A 90 3.72 -0.46 -19.77
N GLY A 91 3.16 -0.68 -18.58
CA GLY A 91 2.44 -1.90 -18.26
C GLY A 91 3.32 -3.05 -17.78
N ASN A 92 4.61 -2.81 -17.50
CA ASN A 92 5.50 -3.83 -16.95
C ASN A 92 5.26 -4.02 -15.46
N LEU A 93 5.19 -5.27 -15.04
CA LEU A 93 5.08 -5.60 -13.60
C LEU A 93 6.41 -5.28 -12.91
N ILE A 94 6.36 -4.37 -11.94
CA ILE A 94 7.54 -3.91 -11.19
C ILE A 94 7.68 -4.66 -9.86
N CYS A 95 6.57 -4.86 -9.17
CA CYS A 95 6.55 -5.48 -7.86
C CYS A 95 5.23 -6.19 -7.67
N GLN A 96 5.24 -7.30 -6.96
CA GLN A 96 4.02 -7.94 -6.54
C GLN A 96 4.21 -8.61 -5.18
N ASP A 97 3.13 -8.67 -4.43
CA ASP A 97 3.01 -9.47 -3.22
C ASP A 97 1.73 -10.30 -3.34
N THR A 98 1.91 -11.58 -3.60
CA THR A 98 0.82 -12.55 -3.79
C THR A 98 0.84 -13.64 -2.74
N LEU A 99 1.46 -13.39 -1.59
CA LEU A 99 1.43 -14.30 -0.46
C LEU A 99 -0.01 -14.47 0.03
N ASN A 100 -0.32 -15.63 0.53
CA ASN A 100 -1.67 -15.95 1.00
C ASN A 100 -1.92 -15.31 2.36
N ASP A 101 -2.04 -13.99 2.37
CA ASP A 101 -2.35 -13.20 3.56
C ASP A 101 -3.16 -11.95 3.18
N TYR A 102 -3.42 -11.09 4.16
CA TYR A 102 -4.20 -9.87 3.95
C TYR A 102 -3.37 -8.59 4.17
N THR A 103 -2.03 -8.69 4.17
CA THR A 103 -1.12 -7.57 4.44
C THR A 103 -0.06 -7.42 3.35
N PRO A 104 -0.47 -7.20 2.08
CA PRO A 104 0.50 -7.10 1.01
C PRO A 104 1.29 -5.79 1.07
N ALA A 105 2.54 -5.84 0.62
CA ALA A 105 3.41 -4.68 0.58
C ALA A 105 4.33 -4.74 -0.63
N CYS A 106 4.58 -3.59 -1.23
CA CYS A 106 5.52 -3.43 -2.33
C CYS A 106 6.46 -2.26 -2.08
N ARG A 107 7.71 -2.45 -2.46
CA ARG A 107 8.75 -1.44 -2.40
C ARG A 107 9.59 -1.50 -3.66
N TRP A 108 9.82 -0.34 -4.27
CA TRP A 108 10.69 -0.23 -5.44
C TRP A 108 11.30 1.16 -5.51
N THR A 109 12.40 1.27 -6.25
CA THR A 109 13.03 2.57 -6.49
C THR A 109 13.05 2.78 -8.00
N PRO A 110 12.25 3.71 -8.53
CA PRO A 110 12.18 3.91 -9.97
C PRO A 110 13.48 4.52 -10.51
N ALA A 111 13.86 4.10 -11.71
CA ALA A 111 15.01 4.67 -12.42
C ALA A 111 14.69 6.05 -12.97
N TRP A 112 13.42 6.30 -13.32
CA TRP A 112 12.94 7.60 -13.76
C TRP A 112 11.59 7.95 -13.13
N THR A 113 11.35 9.23 -13.00
CA THR A 113 10.05 9.74 -12.54
C THR A 113 8.97 9.39 -13.56
N GLY A 114 7.88 8.79 -13.09
CA GLY A 114 6.79 8.40 -13.95
C GLY A 114 5.58 7.87 -13.18
N ARG A 115 4.53 7.55 -13.92
CA ARG A 115 3.29 7.01 -13.37
C ARG A 115 3.43 5.52 -13.12
N PHE A 116 2.90 5.10 -11.99
CA PHE A 116 2.79 3.69 -11.62
C PHE A 116 1.35 3.38 -11.29
N THR A 117 0.92 2.19 -11.65
CA THR A 117 -0.42 1.69 -11.37
C THR A 117 -0.32 0.61 -10.31
N LEU A 118 -1.03 0.80 -9.22
CA LEU A 118 -1.11 -0.16 -8.14
C LEU A 118 -2.47 -0.83 -8.16
N GLN A 119 -2.48 -2.16 -8.09
CA GLN A 119 -3.69 -2.94 -7.98
C GLN A 119 -3.75 -3.63 -6.63
N LEU A 120 -4.89 -3.55 -5.98
CA LEU A 120 -5.25 -4.41 -4.86
C LEU A 120 -6.29 -5.40 -5.34
N ILE A 121 -6.02 -6.68 -5.11
CA ILE A 121 -6.82 -7.78 -5.65
C ILE A 121 -7.39 -8.56 -4.47
N ASN A 122 -8.70 -8.61 -4.38
CA ASN A 122 -9.38 -9.46 -3.40
C ASN A 122 -9.69 -10.81 -4.04
N ASN A 123 -8.98 -11.84 -3.60
CA ASN A 123 -9.13 -13.20 -4.12
C ASN A 123 -10.24 -13.99 -3.44
N GLY A 124 -10.84 -13.43 -2.41
CA GLY A 124 -11.84 -14.14 -1.61
C GLY A 124 -13.26 -13.93 -2.05
N GLY A 125 -14.17 -14.67 -1.43
CA GLY A 125 -15.59 -14.65 -1.71
C GLY A 125 -16.39 -13.63 -0.89
N VAL A 126 -15.72 -12.79 -0.07
CA VAL A 126 -16.34 -11.73 0.72
C VAL A 126 -15.58 -10.44 0.53
N TYR A 127 -16.22 -9.30 0.80
CA TYR A 127 -15.52 -8.02 0.72
C TYR A 127 -14.49 -7.87 1.84
N SER A 128 -13.53 -6.99 1.65
CA SER A 128 -12.55 -6.63 2.67
C SER A 128 -12.47 -5.12 2.80
N ASP A 129 -12.65 -4.62 4.01
CA ASP A 129 -12.34 -3.22 4.31
C ASP A 129 -10.83 -3.10 4.46
N THR A 130 -10.22 -2.39 3.52
CA THR A 130 -8.78 -2.38 3.34
C THR A 130 -8.23 -0.96 3.48
N VAL A 131 -7.11 -0.85 4.18
CA VAL A 131 -6.35 0.41 4.29
C VAL A 131 -5.12 0.30 3.40
N LEU A 132 -4.88 1.31 2.59
CA LEU A 132 -3.66 1.45 1.79
C LEU A 132 -2.90 2.68 2.26
N VAL A 133 -1.61 2.52 2.51
CA VAL A 133 -0.69 3.62 2.83
C VAL A 133 0.42 3.64 1.79
N THR A 134 0.68 4.81 1.23
CA THR A 134 1.80 5.07 0.32
C THR A 134 2.63 6.24 0.83
N ASN A 135 3.93 6.25 0.52
CA ASN A 135 4.80 7.36 0.96
C ASN A 135 4.83 8.57 -0.05
#